data_f8af1c88b616ac2fc57e399ce7e6560a
#
_entry.id   f8af1c88b616ac2fc57e399ce7e6560a
#
_cell.length_a   1.000
_cell.length_b   1.000
_cell.length_c   1.000
_cell.angle_alpha   90.00
_cell.angle_beta   90.00
_cell.angle_gamma   90.00
#
_symmetry.space_group_name_H-M   'P 1'
#
loop_
_entity.id
_entity.type
_entity.pdbx_description
1 polymer ?
#
loop_
_entity_poly.entity_id
_entity_poly.type
_entity_poly.pdbx_seq_one_letter_code
_entity_poly.pdbx_strand_id
1 'polypeptide(L)'
;MFLSNLYNNYIFKFHKSILTLLVSFLFFFGYFANQLNIDASSDTLILEGDKDLAYTQLVNKRYYSPDFLILAYTPKEDLFSKNTIRNIENITAKLLEIDNVDSVTSILNVPILMSPPRPITELVKYIPTFKSENIDLDLVKKEFISSPLYSDNLVSADFKTTSIIINLKEDKVGLKIR
;
A
#
# COMPACT_ATOMS: atom_id res chain seq x y z
N MET A 1 -9.92 22.42 -55.65
CA MET A 1 -10.42 21.57 -56.73
C MET A 1 -10.14 20.08 -56.53
N PHE A 2 -8.95 19.64 -56.08
CA PHE A 2 -8.60 18.23 -55.85
C PHE A 2 -9.39 17.59 -54.70
N LEU A 3 -9.50 18.26 -53.56
CA LEU A 3 -10.24 17.79 -52.37
C LEU A 3 -11.75 17.65 -52.60
N SER A 4 -12.35 18.52 -53.38
CA SER A 4 -13.79 18.50 -53.70
C SER A 4 -14.14 17.29 -54.59
N ASN A 5 -13.26 16.92 -55.54
CA ASN A 5 -13.44 15.75 -56.39
C ASN A 5 -13.26 14.44 -55.64
N LEU A 6 -12.34 14.40 -54.67
CA LEU A 6 -12.13 13.25 -53.75
C LEU A 6 -13.38 13.04 -52.87
N TYR A 7 -13.93 14.12 -52.34
CA TYR A 7 -15.09 14.09 -51.50
C TYR A 7 -16.33 13.56 -52.25
N ASN A 8 -16.60 14.10 -53.41
CA ASN A 8 -17.78 13.72 -54.22
C ASN A 8 -17.67 12.30 -54.83
N ASN A 9 -16.50 11.92 -55.32
CA ASN A 9 -16.34 10.63 -56.00
C ASN A 9 -16.15 9.43 -55.06
N TYR A 10 -15.59 9.63 -53.88
CA TYR A 10 -15.33 8.52 -52.94
C TYR A 10 -16.29 8.53 -51.76
N ILE A 11 -16.47 9.64 -51.09
CA ILE A 11 -17.27 9.68 -49.86
C ILE A 11 -18.77 9.54 -50.16
N PHE A 12 -19.28 10.30 -51.10
CA PHE A 12 -20.72 10.19 -51.44
C PHE A 12 -21.04 8.88 -52.14
N LYS A 13 -20.19 8.37 -53.02
CA LYS A 13 -20.43 7.13 -53.75
C LYS A 13 -20.38 5.89 -52.82
N PHE A 14 -19.48 5.86 -51.84
CA PHE A 14 -19.28 4.74 -50.95
C PHE A 14 -19.69 5.00 -49.49
N HIS A 15 -20.61 5.96 -49.29
CA HIS A 15 -21.01 6.37 -47.93
C HIS A 15 -21.46 5.22 -47.04
N LYS A 16 -22.17 4.22 -47.58
CA LYS A 16 -22.61 3.04 -46.82
C LYS A 16 -21.43 2.17 -46.39
N SER A 17 -20.46 1.94 -47.28
CA SER A 17 -19.26 1.16 -46.96
C SER A 17 -18.36 1.87 -45.95
N ILE A 18 -18.23 3.19 -46.06
CA ILE A 18 -17.48 4.00 -45.11
C ILE A 18 -18.15 3.98 -43.74
N LEU A 19 -19.48 4.11 -43.71
CA LEU A 19 -20.24 4.04 -42.45
C LEU A 19 -20.07 2.65 -41.79
N THR A 20 -20.19 1.57 -42.56
CA THR A 20 -20.02 0.21 -42.06
C THR A 20 -18.61 0.00 -41.51
N LEU A 21 -17.61 0.52 -42.20
CA LEU A 21 -16.22 0.46 -41.78
C LEU A 21 -16.01 1.23 -40.44
N LEU A 22 -16.55 2.46 -40.34
CA LEU A 22 -16.47 3.25 -39.11
C LEU A 22 -17.14 2.55 -37.92
N VAL A 23 -18.34 2.00 -38.14
CA VAL A 23 -19.06 1.24 -37.11
C VAL A 23 -18.28 -0.01 -36.70
N SER A 24 -17.67 -0.72 -37.67
CA SER A 24 -16.81 -1.88 -37.39
C SER A 24 -15.58 -1.51 -36.54
N PHE A 25 -14.92 -0.38 -36.88
CA PHE A 25 -13.82 0.16 -36.07
C PHE A 25 -14.26 0.52 -34.64
N LEU A 26 -15.43 1.14 -34.52
CA LEU A 26 -15.95 1.50 -33.19
C LEU A 26 -16.18 0.27 -32.31
N PHE A 27 -16.76 -0.79 -32.87
CA PHE A 27 -16.92 -2.05 -32.13
C PHE A 27 -15.58 -2.73 -31.82
N PHE A 28 -14.65 -2.72 -32.77
CA PHE A 28 -13.33 -3.28 -32.59
C PHE A 28 -12.55 -2.57 -31.48
N PHE A 29 -12.46 -1.25 -31.54
CA PHE A 29 -11.78 -0.49 -30.49
C PHE A 29 -12.52 -0.49 -29.17
N GLY A 30 -13.88 -0.50 -29.18
CA GLY A 30 -14.68 -0.63 -27.97
C GLY A 30 -14.45 -1.94 -27.24
N TYR A 31 -14.28 -3.04 -27.98
CA TYR A 31 -13.94 -4.32 -27.38
C TYR A 31 -12.55 -4.32 -26.71
N PHE A 32 -11.56 -3.76 -27.36
CA PHE A 32 -10.20 -3.66 -26.81
C PHE A 32 -10.07 -2.60 -25.71
N ALA A 33 -10.88 -1.53 -25.75
CA ALA A 33 -10.90 -0.51 -24.71
C ALA A 33 -11.29 -1.08 -23.33
N ASN A 34 -12.14 -2.11 -23.31
CA ASN A 34 -12.53 -2.78 -22.06
C ASN A 34 -11.39 -3.63 -21.45
N GLN A 35 -10.34 -3.89 -22.21
CA GLN A 35 -9.14 -4.61 -21.75
C GLN A 35 -7.97 -3.67 -21.41
N LEU A 36 -8.17 -2.36 -21.55
CA LEU A 36 -7.15 -1.37 -21.26
C LEU A 36 -6.97 -1.25 -19.75
N ASN A 37 -5.91 -1.82 -19.23
CA ASN A 37 -5.46 -1.60 -17.87
C ASN A 37 -4.47 -0.43 -17.86
N ILE A 38 -4.83 0.65 -17.21
CA ILE A 38 -3.92 1.78 -17.00
C ILE A 38 -3.17 1.50 -15.70
N ASP A 39 -1.89 1.24 -15.81
CA ASP A 39 -1.01 1.18 -14.66
C ASP A 39 -0.71 2.61 -14.20
N ALA A 40 -1.33 3.01 -13.10
CA ALA A 40 -1.14 4.33 -12.48
C ALA A 40 -0.18 4.24 -11.27
N SER A 41 0.67 3.19 -11.20
CA SER A 41 1.65 3.06 -10.13
C SER A 41 2.69 4.19 -10.21
N SER A 42 3.26 4.54 -9.07
CA SER A 42 4.32 5.54 -8.98
C SER A 42 5.54 5.17 -9.83
N ASP A 43 5.75 3.88 -10.07
CA ASP A 43 6.88 3.37 -10.87
C ASP A 43 6.76 3.72 -12.35
N THR A 44 5.53 3.84 -12.89
CA THR A 44 5.30 4.25 -14.29
C THR A 44 5.52 5.74 -14.52
N LEU A 45 5.51 6.55 -13.46
CA LEU A 45 5.77 7.99 -13.53
C LEU A 45 7.28 8.32 -13.51
N ILE A 46 8.13 7.33 -13.25
CA ILE A 46 9.58 7.50 -13.20
C ILE A 46 10.16 7.31 -14.60
N LEU A 47 11.12 8.14 -14.97
CA LEU A 47 11.72 8.16 -16.31
C LEU A 47 12.30 6.79 -16.67
N GLU A 48 11.92 6.23 -17.83
CA GLU A 48 12.54 5.02 -18.36
C GLU A 48 14.05 5.24 -18.54
N GLY A 49 14.86 4.36 -17.92
CA GLY A 49 16.31 4.42 -17.99
C GLY A 49 17.01 5.12 -16.83
N ASP A 50 16.29 5.50 -15.77
CA ASP A 50 16.90 6.00 -14.55
C ASP A 50 17.70 4.87 -13.85
N LYS A 51 19.01 5.12 -13.67
CA LYS A 51 19.93 4.17 -13.03
C LYS A 51 19.61 3.95 -11.54
N ASP A 52 19.10 4.98 -10.87
CA ASP A 52 18.75 4.93 -9.45
C ASP A 52 17.47 4.09 -9.25
N LEU A 53 16.53 4.19 -10.19
CA LEU A 53 15.36 3.31 -10.22
C LEU A 53 15.76 1.84 -10.42
N ALA A 54 16.62 1.56 -11.41
CA ALA A 54 17.11 0.21 -11.68
C ALA A 54 17.84 -0.37 -10.46
N TYR A 55 18.63 0.45 -9.75
CA TYR A 55 19.28 0.06 -8.51
C TYR A 55 18.29 -0.21 -7.39
N THR A 56 17.29 0.66 -7.19
CA THR A 56 16.24 0.49 -6.19
C THR A 56 15.43 -0.78 -6.43
N GLN A 57 15.05 -1.06 -7.68
CA GLN A 57 14.37 -2.30 -8.06
C GLN A 57 15.23 -3.55 -7.77
N LEU A 58 16.54 -3.46 -8.04
CA LEU A 58 17.47 -4.56 -7.73
C LEU A 58 17.56 -4.80 -6.21
N VAL A 59 17.62 -3.73 -5.42
CA VAL A 59 17.65 -3.80 -3.95
C VAL A 59 16.34 -4.37 -3.41
N ASN A 60 15.19 -3.86 -3.86
CA ASN A 60 13.87 -4.35 -3.46
C ASN A 60 13.70 -5.85 -3.80
N LYS A 61 14.14 -6.25 -5.01
CA LYS A 61 14.11 -7.66 -5.41
C LYS A 61 15.02 -8.56 -4.55
N ARG A 62 16.14 -8.03 -4.07
CA ARG A 62 17.10 -8.79 -3.25
C ARG A 62 16.71 -8.89 -1.79
N TYR A 63 16.14 -7.81 -1.24
CA TYR A 63 15.85 -7.70 0.19
C TYR A 63 14.37 -7.81 0.52
N TYR A 64 13.53 -8.02 -0.49
CA TYR A 64 12.08 -8.12 -0.35
C TYR A 64 11.51 -7.00 0.54
N SER A 65 11.11 -5.91 -0.07
CA SER A 65 10.35 -4.86 0.61
C SER A 65 8.90 -4.92 0.09
N PRO A 66 7.98 -5.52 0.84
CA PRO A 66 6.58 -5.54 0.43
C PRO A 66 6.02 -4.12 0.43
N ASP A 67 5.09 -3.86 -0.47
CA ASP A 67 4.31 -2.63 -0.45
C ASP A 67 3.51 -2.56 0.85
N PHE A 68 3.44 -1.37 1.42
CA PHE A 68 2.70 -1.14 2.65
C PHE A 68 1.89 0.14 2.59
N LEU A 69 0.80 0.16 3.37
CA LEU A 69 -0.01 1.34 3.59
C LEU A 69 0.09 1.75 5.06
N ILE A 70 0.02 3.04 5.31
CA ILE A 70 0.02 3.59 6.67
C ILE A 70 -1.35 4.22 6.93
N LEU A 71 -2.03 3.73 7.95
CA LEU A 71 -3.24 4.31 8.47
C LEU A 71 -2.91 5.09 9.76
N ALA A 72 -2.99 6.42 9.73
CA ALA A 72 -2.86 7.26 10.92
C ALA A 72 -4.19 7.29 11.69
N TYR A 73 -4.14 6.96 12.97
CA TYR A 73 -5.29 6.94 13.86
C TYR A 73 -5.08 7.87 15.05
N THR A 74 -5.93 8.88 15.17
CA THR A 74 -5.93 9.85 16.28
C THR A 74 -7.22 9.67 17.09
N PRO A 75 -7.18 8.94 18.22
CA PRO A 75 -8.33 8.78 19.08
C PRO A 75 -8.67 10.08 19.81
N LYS A 76 -9.90 10.17 20.35
CA LYS A 76 -10.30 11.27 21.22
C LYS A 76 -9.79 11.12 22.66
N GLU A 77 -9.44 9.90 23.04
CA GLU A 77 -8.93 9.51 24.35
C GLU A 77 -7.44 9.19 24.28
N ASP A 78 -6.82 8.88 25.42
CA ASP A 78 -5.43 8.40 25.49
C ASP A 78 -5.23 7.13 24.64
N LEU A 79 -4.04 6.99 24.03
CA LEU A 79 -3.70 5.83 23.18
C LEU A 79 -3.82 4.50 23.93
N PHE A 80 -3.60 4.51 25.25
CA PHE A 80 -3.69 3.32 26.09
C PHE A 80 -5.05 3.15 26.77
N SER A 81 -6.06 4.01 26.46
CA SER A 81 -7.40 3.79 26.96
C SER A 81 -7.98 2.47 26.42
N LYS A 82 -8.81 1.81 27.24
CA LYS A 82 -9.46 0.54 26.84
C LYS A 82 -10.27 0.68 25.54
N ASN A 83 -10.91 1.84 25.34
CA ASN A 83 -11.69 2.10 24.14
C ASN A 83 -10.78 2.22 22.89
N THR A 84 -9.67 2.94 23.01
CA THR A 84 -8.69 3.09 21.93
C THR A 84 -8.09 1.75 21.56
N ILE A 85 -7.64 0.97 22.54
CA ILE A 85 -7.08 -0.37 22.31
C ILE A 85 -8.08 -1.26 21.58
N ARG A 86 -9.33 -1.31 22.06
CA ARG A 86 -10.40 -2.09 21.43
C ARG A 86 -10.68 -1.64 19.99
N ASN A 87 -10.63 -0.33 19.73
CA ASN A 87 -10.81 0.20 18.39
C ASN A 87 -9.67 -0.23 17.46
N ILE A 88 -8.42 -0.16 17.92
CA ILE A 88 -7.26 -0.62 17.15
C ILE A 88 -7.36 -2.13 16.87
N GLU A 89 -7.79 -2.93 17.86
CA GLU A 89 -8.04 -4.36 17.66
C GLU A 89 -9.09 -4.62 16.59
N ASN A 90 -10.22 -3.91 16.64
CA ASN A 90 -11.30 -4.04 15.67
C ASN A 90 -10.85 -3.61 14.26
N ILE A 91 -10.08 -2.52 14.15
CA ILE A 91 -9.52 -2.06 12.88
C ILE A 91 -8.56 -3.11 12.34
N THR A 92 -7.64 -3.60 13.16
CA THR A 92 -6.68 -4.64 12.79
C THR A 92 -7.38 -5.91 12.30
N ALA A 93 -8.41 -6.37 13.01
CA ALA A 93 -9.18 -7.55 12.62
C ALA A 93 -9.84 -7.38 11.25
N LYS A 94 -10.51 -6.24 11.03
CA LYS A 94 -11.15 -5.93 9.73
C LYS A 94 -10.16 -5.80 8.59
N LEU A 95 -8.98 -5.24 8.85
CA LEU A 95 -7.94 -5.11 7.83
C LEU A 95 -7.39 -6.48 7.43
N LEU A 96 -7.24 -7.41 8.38
CA LEU A 96 -6.78 -8.77 8.11
C LEU A 96 -7.81 -9.61 7.33
N GLU A 97 -9.09 -9.20 7.30
CA GLU A 97 -10.12 -9.86 6.48
C GLU A 97 -10.01 -9.49 4.98
N ILE A 98 -9.21 -8.49 4.63
CA ILE A 98 -9.03 -8.05 3.24
C ILE A 98 -8.03 -8.99 2.55
N ASP A 99 -8.44 -9.58 1.42
CA ASP A 99 -7.67 -10.62 0.73
C ASP A 99 -6.23 -10.20 0.36
N ASN A 100 -6.00 -8.92 0.05
CA ASN A 100 -4.69 -8.40 -0.35
C ASN A 100 -3.80 -7.96 0.83
N VAL A 101 -4.27 -8.09 2.07
CA VAL A 101 -3.48 -7.79 3.26
C VAL A 101 -2.75 -9.05 3.71
N ASP A 102 -1.43 -8.92 3.91
CA ASP A 102 -0.58 -9.98 4.45
C ASP A 102 -0.52 -9.91 5.97
N SER A 103 -0.18 -8.74 6.49
CA SER A 103 -0.04 -8.53 7.93
C SER A 103 -0.34 -7.09 8.31
N VAL A 104 -0.70 -6.87 9.58
CA VAL A 104 -0.98 -5.55 10.14
C VAL A 104 -0.16 -5.34 11.39
N THR A 105 0.63 -4.28 11.41
CA THR A 105 1.49 -3.88 12.53
C THR A 105 0.91 -2.64 13.21
N SER A 106 0.78 -2.68 14.52
CA SER A 106 0.28 -1.59 15.35
C SER A 106 0.96 -1.58 16.72
N ILE A 107 0.66 -0.59 17.56
CA ILE A 107 1.16 -0.54 18.95
C ILE A 107 0.82 -1.80 19.77
N LEU A 108 -0.13 -2.62 19.32
CA LEU A 108 -0.58 -3.81 20.06
C LEU A 108 0.30 -5.04 19.83
N ASN A 109 1.01 -5.11 18.70
CA ASN A 109 1.77 -6.31 18.29
C ASN A 109 3.25 -6.06 17.98
N VAL A 110 3.72 -4.83 18.12
CA VAL A 110 5.16 -4.55 18.03
C VAL A 110 5.91 -5.08 19.26
N PRO A 111 7.20 -5.45 19.12
CA PRO A 111 8.05 -5.81 20.24
C PRO A 111 8.14 -4.72 21.30
N ILE A 112 8.07 -5.08 22.57
CA ILE A 112 8.35 -4.20 23.69
C ILE A 112 9.60 -4.71 24.37
N LEU A 113 10.70 -3.97 24.29
CA LEU A 113 12.02 -4.45 24.70
C LEU A 113 12.41 -3.93 26.09
N MET A 114 11.83 -2.83 26.55
CA MET A 114 12.17 -2.16 27.80
C MET A 114 11.14 -2.36 28.92
N SER A 115 10.02 -3.01 28.66
CA SER A 115 8.98 -3.19 29.67
C SER A 115 8.50 -4.64 29.81
N PRO A 116 8.93 -5.37 30.84
CA PRO A 116 10.02 -5.08 31.78
C PRO A 116 11.39 -5.28 31.13
N PRO A 117 12.45 -4.60 31.64
CA PRO A 117 13.79 -4.81 31.12
C PRO A 117 14.20 -6.27 31.28
N ARG A 118 14.58 -6.93 30.21
CA ARG A 118 14.97 -8.34 30.18
C ARG A 118 16.34 -8.51 29.52
N PRO A 119 17.14 -9.52 29.95
CA PRO A 119 18.35 -9.86 29.24
C PRO A 119 18.06 -10.28 27.80
N ILE A 120 18.96 -9.95 26.86
CA ILE A 120 18.80 -10.28 25.43
C ILE A 120 18.58 -11.78 25.22
N THR A 121 19.17 -12.61 26.06
CA THR A 121 19.05 -14.09 26.03
C THR A 121 17.62 -14.58 26.28
N GLU A 122 16.80 -13.80 27.01
CA GLU A 122 15.40 -14.11 27.25
C GLU A 122 14.53 -13.53 26.14
N LEU A 123 14.85 -12.36 25.58
CA LEU A 123 14.14 -11.74 24.46
C LEU A 123 14.20 -12.60 23.20
N VAL A 124 15.27 -13.37 22.99
CA VAL A 124 15.36 -14.33 21.88
C VAL A 124 14.31 -15.45 21.98
N LYS A 125 13.92 -15.82 23.20
CA LYS A 125 12.95 -16.89 23.46
C LYS A 125 11.51 -16.39 23.47
N TYR A 126 11.30 -15.18 23.93
CA TYR A 126 9.98 -14.58 24.05
C TYR A 126 10.06 -13.05 23.90
N ILE A 127 9.42 -12.54 22.89
CA ILE A 127 9.33 -11.10 22.63
C ILE A 127 8.00 -10.59 23.21
N PRO A 128 8.01 -9.78 24.27
CA PRO A 128 6.78 -9.23 24.81
C PRO A 128 6.17 -8.22 23.84
N THR A 129 4.85 -8.19 23.82
CA THR A 129 4.03 -7.21 23.08
C THR A 129 3.07 -6.55 24.05
N PHE A 130 2.33 -5.55 23.61
CA PHE A 130 1.31 -4.88 24.46
C PHE A 130 0.28 -5.85 25.09
N LYS A 131 0.08 -7.02 24.49
CA LYS A 131 -0.84 -8.05 24.99
C LYS A 131 -0.21 -9.02 25.99
N SER A 132 1.06 -8.86 26.31
CA SER A 132 1.76 -9.73 27.25
C SER A 132 1.35 -9.42 28.70
N GLU A 133 1.45 -10.43 29.57
CA GLU A 133 1.18 -10.26 31.00
C GLU A 133 2.27 -9.43 31.69
N ASN A 134 1.88 -8.71 32.75
CA ASN A 134 2.78 -7.91 33.61
C ASN A 134 3.55 -6.80 32.89
N ILE A 135 2.86 -6.06 31.99
CA ILE A 135 3.42 -4.92 31.29
C ILE A 135 3.26 -3.66 32.14
N ASP A 136 4.32 -2.90 32.28
CA ASP A 136 4.31 -1.56 32.85
C ASP A 136 4.01 -0.54 31.72
N LEU A 137 2.81 0.03 31.73
CA LEU A 137 2.33 0.96 30.70
C LEU A 137 3.15 2.26 30.65
N ASP A 138 3.71 2.71 31.77
CA ASP A 138 4.54 3.92 31.79
C ASP A 138 5.89 3.68 31.11
N LEU A 139 6.48 2.52 31.32
CA LEU A 139 7.70 2.11 30.60
C LEU A 139 7.43 1.91 29.11
N VAL A 140 6.32 1.27 28.76
CA VAL A 140 5.92 1.11 27.35
C VAL A 140 5.73 2.45 26.68
N LYS A 141 5.04 3.40 27.30
CA LYS A 141 4.86 4.75 26.79
C LYS A 141 6.19 5.45 26.59
N LYS A 142 7.07 5.35 27.56
CA LYS A 142 8.44 5.90 27.47
C LYS A 142 9.20 5.28 26.31
N GLU A 143 9.13 3.95 26.14
CA GLU A 143 9.77 3.26 25.04
C GLU A 143 9.25 3.73 23.69
N PHE A 144 7.93 3.85 23.52
CA PHE A 144 7.33 4.31 22.28
C PHE A 144 7.73 5.74 21.90
N ILE A 145 7.88 6.63 22.88
CA ILE A 145 8.27 8.02 22.64
C ILE A 145 9.78 8.17 22.43
N SER A 146 10.61 7.37 23.12
CA SER A 146 12.07 7.56 23.13
C SER A 146 12.82 6.65 22.15
N SER A 147 12.21 5.57 21.71
CA SER A 147 12.87 4.63 20.78
C SER A 147 12.82 5.13 19.35
N PRO A 148 13.94 5.20 18.63
CA PRO A 148 13.94 5.60 17.22
C PRO A 148 13.22 4.60 16.31
N LEU A 149 12.88 3.41 16.82
CA LEU A 149 12.07 2.44 16.08
C LEU A 149 10.59 2.82 16.05
N TYR A 150 10.10 3.51 17.08
CA TYR A 150 8.68 3.77 17.29
C TYR A 150 8.32 5.25 17.24
N SER A 151 9.21 6.12 17.74
CA SER A 151 8.99 7.56 17.70
C SER A 151 8.92 8.06 16.26
N ASP A 152 7.90 8.86 15.96
CA ASP A 152 7.58 9.42 14.64
C ASP A 152 7.27 8.41 13.53
N ASN A 153 7.42 7.11 13.80
CA ASN A 153 7.04 6.03 12.88
C ASN A 153 5.73 5.34 13.30
N LEU A 154 5.65 4.94 14.56
CA LEU A 154 4.50 4.21 15.10
C LEU A 154 3.62 5.09 15.98
N VAL A 155 4.21 6.03 16.71
CA VAL A 155 3.50 6.99 17.55
C VAL A 155 4.04 8.39 17.30
N SER A 156 3.17 9.41 17.40
CA SER A 156 3.58 10.81 17.35
C SER A 156 4.32 11.22 18.62
N ALA A 157 5.19 12.24 18.52
CA ALA A 157 5.96 12.75 19.65
C ALA A 157 5.09 13.20 20.84
N ASP A 158 3.87 13.70 20.59
CA ASP A 158 2.91 14.09 21.62
C ASP A 158 2.04 12.92 22.15
N PHE A 159 2.30 11.70 21.65
CA PHE A 159 1.58 10.47 22.01
C PHE A 159 0.04 10.55 21.81
N LYS A 160 -0.42 11.30 20.79
CA LYS A 160 -1.85 11.42 20.48
C LYS A 160 -2.27 10.64 19.24
N THR A 161 -1.35 10.36 18.35
CA THR A 161 -1.61 9.64 17.10
C THR A 161 -0.76 8.38 17.03
N THR A 162 -1.33 7.32 16.54
CA THR A 162 -0.61 6.09 16.22
C THR A 162 -0.80 5.72 14.77
N SER A 163 0.21 5.07 14.18
CA SER A 163 0.12 4.47 12.87
C SER A 163 -0.26 2.99 12.97
N ILE A 164 -1.01 2.53 11.99
CA ILE A 164 -1.28 1.12 11.74
C ILE A 164 -0.68 0.84 10.35
N ILE A 165 0.35 0.01 10.31
CA ILE A 165 1.07 -0.34 9.09
C ILE A 165 0.45 -1.61 8.53
N ILE A 166 0.00 -1.54 7.29
CA ILE A 166 -0.70 -2.61 6.59
C ILE A 166 0.24 -3.11 5.50
N ASN A 167 0.83 -4.29 5.68
CA ASN A 167 1.66 -4.91 4.66
C ASN A 167 0.78 -5.63 3.65
N LEU A 168 1.01 -5.39 2.38
CA LEU A 168 0.25 -5.99 1.29
C LEU A 168 0.90 -7.30 0.84
N LYS A 169 0.07 -8.22 0.38
CA LYS A 169 0.57 -9.43 -0.29
C LYS A 169 1.25 -9.05 -1.59
N GLU A 170 2.30 -9.78 -1.93
CA GLU A 170 2.98 -9.62 -3.22
C GLU A 170 2.00 -9.88 -4.36
N ASP A 171 1.76 -8.86 -5.17
CA ASP A 171 0.93 -9.01 -6.36
C ASP A 171 1.76 -9.74 -7.44
N LYS A 172 1.53 -11.05 -7.60
CA LYS A 172 2.21 -11.87 -8.61
C LYS A 172 1.92 -11.43 -10.05
N VAL A 173 1.02 -10.46 -10.23
CA VAL A 173 0.61 -9.95 -11.54
C VAL A 173 1.58 -8.89 -12.07
N GLY A 174 2.28 -8.14 -11.20
CA GLY A 174 3.22 -7.09 -11.60
C GLY A 174 4.56 -7.58 -12.18
N LEU A 175 4.88 -8.87 -12.10
CA LEU A 175 6.16 -9.44 -12.58
C LEU A 175 6.13 -9.97 -14.02
N LYS A 176 5.11 -9.63 -14.81
CA LYS A 176 5.14 -9.86 -16.28
C LYS A 176 5.54 -8.59 -17.02
N ILE A 177 6.71 -8.03 -16.71
CA ILE A 177 7.43 -7.16 -17.63
C ILE A 177 8.43 -8.05 -18.37
N ARG A 178 8.09 -8.29 -19.63
CA ARG A 178 9.03 -8.82 -20.63
C ARG A 178 10.03 -7.75 -20.99
#